data_cbedfcdde6872942f85fb07a86459ac4
#
_entry.id   cbedfcdde6872942f85fb07a86459ac4
#
_cell.length_a   1.000
_cell.length_b   1.000
_cell.length_c   1.000
_cell.angle_alpha   90.00
_cell.angle_beta   90.00
_cell.angle_gamma   90.00
#
_symmetry.space_group_name_H-M   'P 1'
#
loop_
_entity.id
_entity.type
_entity.pdbx_description
1 polymer ?
#
loop_
_entity_poly.entity_id
_entity_poly.type
_entity_poly.pdbx_seq_one_letter_code
_entity_poly.pdbx_strand_id
1 'polypeptide(L)'
;LHLALSLGYQSHEAFTRAFRQVWHCNPSEYAKKYRFSELYPRFAATPMEGAISMKKNVDISELYDLLKERKNCYFVCCDICHLIPINEISRKAGDLAILEAMKRISEAAGEEDVMFRIGGDEFVLLTNSVDKAYAQETAAAILRRNGETVLFEGREIPVSLYAAVTRVEMQPLKYQDLFVSLHAAIDGQKEKTYAAEIPVNKM
;
A
#
# COMPACT_ATOMS: atom_id res chain seq x y z
N LEU A 1 2.57 26.09 6.75
CA LEU A 1 3.71 26.90 7.23
C LEU A 1 4.88 25.99 7.62
N HIS A 2 4.66 24.97 8.44
CA HIS A 2 5.75 24.08 8.91
C HIS A 2 6.58 23.46 7.77
N LEU A 3 5.94 22.93 6.73
CA LEU A 3 6.62 22.31 5.60
C LEU A 3 7.53 23.29 4.84
N ALA A 4 7.10 24.54 4.64
CA ALA A 4 7.89 25.54 3.96
C ALA A 4 9.17 25.87 4.74
N LEU A 5 9.05 26.01 6.06
CA LEU A 5 10.19 26.27 6.95
C LEU A 5 11.16 25.09 7.04
N SER A 6 10.63 23.86 7.11
CA SER A 6 11.48 22.65 7.15
C SER A 6 12.27 22.42 5.84
N LEU A 7 11.77 22.94 4.71
CA LEU A 7 12.45 22.93 3.41
C LEU A 7 13.34 24.17 3.19
N GLY A 8 13.56 25.01 4.22
CA GLY A 8 14.45 26.16 4.17
C GLY A 8 13.88 27.41 3.50
N TYR A 9 12.57 27.46 3.21
CA TYR A 9 11.94 28.67 2.69
C TYR A 9 11.61 29.67 3.78
N GLN A 10 11.86 30.95 3.54
CA GLN A 10 11.62 32.02 4.52
C GLN A 10 10.13 32.29 4.77
N SER A 11 9.25 31.92 3.86
CA SER A 11 7.81 32.09 4.01
C SER A 11 7.00 31.06 3.19
N HIS A 12 5.73 30.90 3.55
CA HIS A 12 4.79 30.06 2.82
C HIS A 12 4.60 30.53 1.37
N GLU A 13 4.61 31.85 1.14
CA GLU A 13 4.45 32.44 -0.19
C GLU A 13 5.66 32.16 -1.08
N ALA A 14 6.88 32.21 -0.51
CA ALA A 14 8.11 31.85 -1.23
C ALA A 14 8.09 30.39 -1.66
N PHE A 15 7.71 29.49 -0.75
CA PHE A 15 7.50 28.08 -1.07
C PHE A 15 6.45 27.88 -2.15
N THR A 16 5.26 28.51 -2.01
CA THR A 16 4.16 28.36 -2.97
C THR A 16 4.55 28.85 -4.37
N ARG A 17 5.31 29.95 -4.48
CA ARG A 17 5.84 30.44 -5.77
C ARG A 17 6.81 29.45 -6.40
N ALA A 18 7.78 28.96 -5.65
CA ALA A 18 8.73 27.98 -6.13
C ALA A 18 8.03 26.69 -6.57
N PHE A 19 7.08 26.22 -5.79
CA PHE A 19 6.27 25.04 -6.08
C PHE A 19 5.48 25.21 -7.39
N ARG A 20 4.81 26.36 -7.58
CA ARG A 20 4.09 26.66 -8.84
C ARG A 20 4.98 26.71 -10.07
N GLN A 21 6.22 27.19 -9.94
CA GLN A 21 7.15 27.21 -11.06
C GLN A 21 7.50 25.80 -11.53
N VAL A 22 7.59 24.84 -10.61
CA VAL A 22 7.97 23.45 -10.92
C VAL A 22 6.74 22.61 -11.33
N TRP A 23 5.64 22.75 -10.59
CA TRP A 23 4.49 21.84 -10.69
C TRP A 23 3.25 22.46 -11.36
N HIS A 24 3.31 23.73 -11.76
CA HIS A 24 2.25 24.48 -12.43
C HIS A 24 0.89 24.51 -11.70
N CYS A 25 0.87 24.20 -10.39
CA CYS A 25 -0.30 24.24 -9.52
C CYS A 25 0.09 24.59 -8.08
N ASN A 26 -0.88 24.91 -7.22
CA ASN A 26 -0.62 25.14 -5.80
C ASN A 26 -0.30 23.86 -5.05
N PRO A 27 0.49 23.90 -3.94
CA PRO A 27 0.70 22.75 -3.09
C PRO A 27 -0.58 22.07 -2.59
N SER A 28 -1.61 22.88 -2.27
CA SER A 28 -2.91 22.37 -1.81
C SER A 28 -3.73 21.70 -2.93
N GLU A 29 -3.64 22.21 -4.15
CA GLU A 29 -4.26 21.61 -5.34
C GLU A 29 -3.55 20.32 -5.71
N TYR A 30 -2.23 20.34 -5.62
CA TYR A 30 -1.39 19.17 -5.85
C TYR A 30 -1.71 18.05 -4.87
N ALA A 31 -1.79 18.36 -3.57
CA ALA A 31 -2.15 17.40 -2.52
C ALA A 31 -3.57 16.81 -2.68
N LYS A 32 -4.51 17.55 -3.27
CA LYS A 32 -5.86 17.05 -3.59
C LYS A 32 -5.87 16.16 -4.83
N LYS A 33 -5.05 16.49 -5.82
CA LYS A 33 -5.00 15.80 -7.10
C LYS A 33 -4.15 14.53 -7.04
N TYR A 34 -3.11 14.56 -6.24
CA TYR A 34 -2.19 13.45 -6.06
C TYR A 34 -2.28 13.01 -4.61
N ARG A 35 -2.86 11.84 -4.35
CA ARG A 35 -2.77 11.19 -3.05
C ARG A 35 -1.30 10.84 -2.82
N PHE A 36 -0.63 11.59 -1.96
CA PHE A 36 0.67 11.17 -1.45
C PHE A 36 0.43 10.01 -0.51
N SER A 37 0.89 8.84 -0.90
CA SER A 37 1.20 7.83 0.08
C SER A 37 2.39 8.37 0.89
N GLU A 38 2.17 8.68 2.15
CA GLU A 38 3.28 8.78 3.09
C GLU A 38 3.91 7.39 3.10
N LEU A 39 5.12 7.28 2.56
CA LEU A 39 5.94 6.12 2.81
C LEU A 39 6.25 6.15 4.30
N TYR A 40 5.52 5.33 5.04
CA TYR A 40 5.73 5.21 6.47
C TYR A 40 7.16 4.77 6.72
N PRO A 41 7.90 5.49 7.59
CA PRO A 41 9.25 5.11 7.90
C PRO A 41 9.27 3.70 8.47
N ARG A 42 10.32 2.97 8.12
CA ARG A 42 10.80 1.71 8.67
C ARG A 42 10.03 1.24 9.91
N PHE A 43 9.13 0.28 9.78
CA PHE A 43 8.68 -0.46 10.95
C PHE A 43 9.82 -1.35 11.41
N ALA A 44 10.61 -0.87 12.36
CA ALA A 44 11.41 -1.74 13.19
C ALA A 44 10.43 -2.43 14.14
N ALA A 45 9.92 -3.59 13.77
CA ALA A 45 9.28 -4.46 14.72
C ALA A 45 10.36 -4.90 15.73
N THR A 46 10.34 -4.33 16.94
CA THR A 46 11.09 -4.87 18.06
C THR A 46 10.61 -6.28 18.30
N PRO A 47 11.49 -7.28 18.45
CA PRO A 47 11.08 -8.66 18.68
C PRO A 47 10.37 -8.76 20.03
N MET A 48 9.06 -8.80 20.03
CA MET A 48 8.30 -9.46 21.09
C MET A 48 8.22 -10.94 20.71
N GLU A 49 8.25 -11.84 21.67
CA GLU A 49 8.11 -13.27 21.43
C GLU A 49 6.90 -13.56 20.54
N GLY A 50 7.13 -14.09 19.34
CA GLY A 50 6.16 -14.22 18.27
C GLY A 50 6.37 -13.27 17.09
N ALA A 51 7.54 -12.65 16.96
CA ALA A 51 7.87 -11.66 15.96
C ALA A 51 7.63 -12.15 14.52
N ILE A 52 6.82 -11.39 13.79
CA ILE A 52 6.73 -11.46 12.34
C ILE A 52 8.11 -11.08 11.80
N SER A 53 8.84 -12.06 11.27
CA SER A 53 10.08 -11.80 10.55
C SER A 53 9.72 -11.12 9.23
N MET A 54 9.74 -9.81 9.20
CA MET A 54 9.66 -9.07 7.94
C MET A 54 10.99 -9.23 7.22
N LYS A 55 10.97 -9.92 6.10
CA LYS A 55 12.18 -10.38 5.40
C LYS A 55 13.05 -9.26 4.85
N LYS A 56 12.55 -8.03 4.65
CA LYS A 56 13.36 -6.85 4.31
C LYS A 56 12.58 -5.55 4.47
N ASN A 57 13.07 -4.63 5.29
CA ASN A 57 12.64 -3.23 5.28
C ASN A 57 13.43 -2.51 4.18
N VAL A 58 12.73 -1.99 3.19
CA VAL A 58 13.35 -1.30 2.06
C VAL A 58 13.14 0.20 2.19
N ASP A 59 14.22 0.95 2.10
CA ASP A 59 14.18 2.41 1.95
C ASP A 59 13.70 2.75 0.52
N ILE A 60 13.17 3.95 0.35
CA ILE A 60 12.69 4.46 -0.94
C ILE A 60 13.78 4.43 -2.03
N SER A 61 15.00 4.75 -1.68
CA SER A 61 16.16 4.68 -2.58
C SER A 61 16.49 3.24 -2.98
N GLU A 62 16.40 2.31 -2.04
CA GLU A 62 16.56 0.87 -2.28
C GLU A 62 15.43 0.32 -3.17
N LEU A 63 14.19 0.81 -2.99
CA LEU A 63 13.08 0.45 -3.86
C LEU A 63 13.34 0.82 -5.32
N TYR A 64 13.88 2.02 -5.56
CA TYR A 64 14.20 2.46 -6.92
C TYR A 64 15.26 1.58 -7.58
N ASP A 65 16.26 1.17 -6.84
CA ASP A 65 17.31 0.28 -7.34
C ASP A 65 16.77 -1.14 -7.56
N LEU A 66 15.95 -1.65 -6.65
CA LEU A 66 15.24 -2.92 -6.83
C LEU A 66 14.36 -2.92 -8.09
N LEU A 67 13.65 -1.83 -8.34
CA LEU A 67 12.81 -1.70 -9.53
C LEU A 67 13.61 -1.69 -10.81
N LYS A 68 14.82 -1.10 -10.83
CA LYS A 68 15.73 -1.16 -11.96
C LYS A 68 16.26 -2.57 -12.22
N GLU A 69 16.54 -3.32 -11.16
CA GLU A 69 17.03 -4.68 -11.24
C GLU A 69 15.94 -5.67 -11.67
N ARG A 70 14.71 -5.47 -11.13
CA ARG A 70 13.55 -6.35 -11.32
C ARG A 70 12.62 -5.89 -12.44
N LYS A 71 13.19 -5.63 -13.61
CA LYS A 71 12.41 -5.21 -14.78
C LYS A 71 11.35 -6.25 -15.14
N ASN A 72 10.13 -5.77 -15.42
CA ASN A 72 9.00 -6.60 -15.83
C ASN A 72 8.45 -7.59 -14.77
N CYS A 73 8.89 -7.52 -13.51
CA CYS A 73 8.28 -8.28 -12.44
C CYS A 73 6.86 -7.80 -12.14
N TYR A 74 6.06 -8.67 -11.53
CA TYR A 74 4.71 -8.35 -11.15
C TYR A 74 4.65 -7.79 -9.73
N PHE A 75 3.59 -7.01 -9.50
CA PHE A 75 3.21 -6.51 -8.18
C PHE A 75 1.90 -7.15 -7.75
N VAL A 76 1.81 -7.47 -6.45
CA VAL A 76 0.55 -7.78 -5.78
C VAL A 76 0.22 -6.60 -4.88
N CYS A 77 -0.81 -5.85 -5.23
CA CYS A 77 -1.26 -4.67 -4.51
C CYS A 77 -2.42 -5.08 -3.60
N CYS A 78 -2.32 -4.80 -2.30
CA CYS A 78 -3.30 -5.19 -1.30
C CYS A 78 -3.82 -3.97 -0.55
N ASP A 79 -5.09 -4.04 -0.11
CA ASP A 79 -5.74 -3.01 0.70
C ASP A 79 -6.63 -3.68 1.74
N ILE A 80 -6.67 -3.15 2.97
CA ILE A 80 -7.50 -3.70 4.03
C ILE A 80 -8.96 -3.29 3.84
N CYS A 81 -9.85 -4.27 3.71
CA CYS A 81 -11.28 -4.01 3.63
C CYS A 81 -11.79 -3.39 4.94
N HIS A 82 -12.51 -2.26 4.83
CA HIS A 82 -13.22 -1.65 5.95
C HIS A 82 -12.33 -1.30 7.16
N LEU A 83 -11.09 -0.83 6.95
CA LEU A 83 -10.23 -0.42 8.07
C LEU A 83 -10.81 0.74 8.88
N ILE A 84 -11.58 1.66 8.26
CA ILE A 84 -12.23 2.78 8.96
C ILE A 84 -13.19 2.28 10.05
N PRO A 85 -14.19 1.41 9.80
CA PRO A 85 -15.02 0.80 10.84
C PRO A 85 -14.22 0.08 11.93
N ILE A 86 -13.13 -0.58 11.60
CA ILE A 86 -12.27 -1.24 12.61
C ILE A 86 -11.60 -0.18 13.49
N ASN A 87 -11.13 0.93 12.91
CA ASN A 87 -10.55 2.05 13.65
C ASN A 87 -11.58 2.77 14.56
N GLU A 88 -12.87 2.75 14.20
CA GLU A 88 -13.95 3.27 15.03
C GLU A 88 -14.17 2.44 16.31
N ILE A 89 -13.89 1.14 16.28
CA ILE A 89 -13.86 0.31 17.49
C ILE A 89 -12.73 0.79 18.40
N SER A 90 -11.51 0.84 17.87
CA SER A 90 -10.31 1.35 18.52
C SER A 90 -9.18 1.47 17.51
N ARG A 91 -8.32 2.52 17.65
CA ARG A 91 -7.08 2.60 16.87
C ARG A 91 -6.18 1.37 17.05
N LYS A 92 -6.15 0.80 18.27
CA LYS A 92 -5.40 -0.44 18.53
C LYS A 92 -5.97 -1.64 17.78
N ALA A 93 -7.29 -1.70 17.58
CA ALA A 93 -7.91 -2.73 16.75
C ALA A 93 -7.48 -2.58 15.27
N GLY A 94 -7.45 -1.35 14.76
CA GLY A 94 -6.92 -1.07 13.44
C GLY A 94 -5.44 -1.43 13.28
N ASP A 95 -4.62 -1.14 14.29
CA ASP A 95 -3.20 -1.54 14.29
C ASP A 95 -3.05 -3.07 14.24
N LEU A 96 -3.89 -3.82 14.96
CA LEU A 96 -3.90 -5.29 14.89
C LEU A 96 -4.32 -5.79 13.50
N ALA A 97 -5.31 -5.16 12.87
CA ALA A 97 -5.72 -5.52 11.51
C ALA A 97 -4.59 -5.26 10.50
N ILE A 98 -3.85 -4.16 10.65
CA ILE A 98 -2.67 -3.84 9.84
C ILE A 98 -1.58 -4.89 10.03
N LEU A 99 -1.27 -5.27 11.26
CA LEU A 99 -0.26 -6.30 11.56
C LEU A 99 -0.66 -7.66 10.99
N GLU A 100 -1.94 -8.04 11.08
CA GLU A 100 -2.43 -9.28 10.48
C GLU A 100 -2.37 -9.26 8.96
N ALA A 101 -2.71 -8.15 8.31
CA ALA A 101 -2.57 -7.98 6.87
C ALA A 101 -1.10 -8.16 6.43
N MET A 102 -0.18 -7.48 7.11
CA MET A 102 1.26 -7.61 6.84
C MET A 102 1.75 -9.06 7.01
N LYS A 103 1.30 -9.75 8.05
CA LYS A 103 1.62 -11.15 8.30
C LYS A 103 1.16 -12.04 7.14
N ARG A 104 -0.10 -11.92 6.72
CA ARG A 104 -0.67 -12.72 5.61
C ARG A 104 0.07 -12.51 4.31
N ILE A 105 0.38 -11.24 3.98
CA ILE A 105 1.14 -10.92 2.78
C ILE A 105 2.56 -11.52 2.86
N SER A 106 3.21 -11.38 4.02
CA SER A 106 4.56 -11.92 4.23
C SER A 106 4.62 -13.45 4.17
N GLU A 107 3.60 -14.14 4.68
CA GLU A 107 3.51 -15.60 4.64
C GLU A 107 3.23 -16.14 3.23
N ALA A 108 2.52 -15.36 2.39
CA ALA A 108 2.28 -15.69 0.99
C ALA A 108 3.46 -15.36 0.06
N ALA A 109 4.34 -14.48 0.50
CA ALA A 109 5.47 -13.99 -0.28
C ALA A 109 6.60 -15.02 -0.38
N GLY A 110 7.25 -15.07 -1.54
CA GLY A 110 8.50 -15.82 -1.73
C GLY A 110 9.68 -15.19 -1.00
N GLU A 111 10.81 -15.92 -0.95
CA GLU A 111 11.99 -15.46 -0.19
C GLU A 111 12.61 -14.16 -0.73
N GLU A 112 12.54 -13.98 -2.03
CA GLU A 112 13.11 -12.83 -2.72
C GLU A 112 12.07 -11.70 -2.95
N ASP A 113 10.81 -11.92 -2.60
CA ASP A 113 9.78 -10.91 -2.74
C ASP A 113 9.95 -9.81 -1.68
N VAL A 114 9.59 -8.59 -2.03
CA VAL A 114 9.75 -7.42 -1.16
C VAL A 114 8.43 -6.72 -0.96
N MET A 115 8.00 -6.64 0.31
CA MET A 115 6.78 -5.93 0.69
C MET A 115 7.11 -4.52 1.17
N PHE A 116 6.27 -3.56 0.76
CA PHE A 116 6.28 -2.20 1.27
C PHE A 116 4.86 -1.66 1.43
N ARG A 117 4.69 -0.72 2.35
CA ARG A 117 3.42 -0.07 2.62
C ARG A 117 3.38 1.26 1.90
N ILE A 118 2.35 1.50 1.09
CA ILE A 118 2.22 2.70 0.25
C ILE A 118 1.14 3.67 0.75
N GLY A 119 0.32 3.23 1.69
CA GLY A 119 -0.76 4.02 2.28
C GLY A 119 -1.08 3.58 3.71
N GLY A 120 -2.16 4.12 4.27
CA GLY A 120 -2.63 3.77 5.62
C GLY A 120 -3.01 2.30 5.76
N ASP A 121 -3.64 1.75 4.76
CA ASP A 121 -4.19 0.40 4.64
C ASP A 121 -3.70 -0.34 3.39
N GLU A 122 -2.83 0.30 2.61
CA GLU A 122 -2.39 -0.18 1.30
C GLU A 122 -0.96 -0.73 1.35
N PHE A 123 -0.80 -1.94 0.83
CA PHE A 123 0.47 -2.66 0.76
C PHE A 123 0.76 -3.09 -0.66
N VAL A 124 2.02 -3.18 -0.98
CA VAL A 124 2.48 -3.70 -2.27
C VAL A 124 3.58 -4.71 -2.04
N LEU A 125 3.43 -5.86 -2.67
CA LEU A 125 4.44 -6.89 -2.77
C LEU A 125 5.05 -6.84 -4.18
N LEU A 126 6.31 -6.45 -4.28
CA LEU A 126 7.09 -6.59 -5.49
C LEU A 126 7.61 -8.02 -5.56
N THR A 127 7.08 -8.80 -6.48
CA THR A 127 7.55 -10.17 -6.68
C THR A 127 8.91 -10.17 -7.40
N ASN A 128 9.73 -11.17 -7.14
CA ASN A 128 10.93 -11.41 -7.95
C ASN A 128 10.62 -12.34 -9.14
N SER A 129 9.47 -12.14 -9.77
CA SER A 129 8.99 -13.00 -10.84
C SER A 129 8.36 -12.22 -11.99
N VAL A 130 8.70 -12.64 -13.20
CA VAL A 130 8.06 -12.18 -14.45
C VAL A 130 6.87 -13.07 -14.84
N ASP A 131 6.58 -14.10 -14.06
CA ASP A 131 5.44 -14.99 -14.27
C ASP A 131 4.19 -14.41 -13.62
N LYS A 132 3.19 -14.13 -14.44
CA LYS A 132 1.89 -13.65 -13.97
C LYS A 132 1.17 -14.69 -13.10
N ALA A 133 1.32 -15.97 -13.40
CA ALA A 133 0.64 -17.03 -12.66
C ALA A 133 1.14 -17.07 -11.21
N TYR A 134 2.44 -16.89 -10.98
CA TYR A 134 3.03 -16.78 -9.65
C TYR A 134 2.39 -15.62 -8.85
N ALA A 135 2.32 -14.43 -9.42
CA ALA A 135 1.71 -13.28 -8.74
C ALA A 135 0.21 -13.48 -8.48
N GLN A 136 -0.50 -14.14 -9.40
CA GLN A 136 -1.92 -14.47 -9.23
C GLN A 136 -2.13 -15.51 -8.10
N GLU A 137 -1.27 -16.50 -8.01
CA GLU A 137 -1.33 -17.51 -6.94
C GLU A 137 -1.01 -16.90 -5.58
N THR A 138 -0.01 -16.01 -5.52
CA THR A 138 0.32 -15.24 -4.31
C THR A 138 -0.87 -14.40 -3.86
N ALA A 139 -1.51 -13.67 -4.78
CA ALA A 139 -2.72 -12.90 -4.47
C ALA A 139 -3.86 -13.82 -3.99
N ALA A 140 -4.07 -14.95 -4.64
CA ALA A 140 -5.08 -15.93 -4.22
C ALA A 140 -4.77 -16.53 -2.84
N ALA A 141 -3.49 -16.76 -2.50
CA ALA A 141 -3.09 -17.24 -1.18
C ALA A 141 -3.44 -16.22 -0.08
N ILE A 142 -3.22 -14.93 -0.34
CA ILE A 142 -3.61 -13.85 0.57
C ILE A 142 -5.13 -13.83 0.76
N LEU A 143 -5.89 -13.87 -0.34
CA LEU A 143 -7.36 -13.77 -0.33
C LEU A 143 -8.05 -14.98 0.31
N ARG A 144 -7.46 -16.18 0.26
CA ARG A 144 -8.01 -17.38 0.91
C ARG A 144 -8.18 -17.22 2.41
N ARG A 145 -7.45 -16.31 3.03
CA ARG A 145 -7.51 -16.02 4.47
C ARG A 145 -8.48 -14.89 4.83
N ASN A 146 -9.26 -14.38 3.88
CA ASN A 146 -10.25 -13.37 4.15
C ASN A 146 -11.31 -13.88 5.14
N GLY A 147 -11.66 -13.04 6.11
CA GLY A 147 -12.59 -13.39 7.18
C GLY A 147 -11.94 -14.04 8.41
N GLU A 148 -10.67 -14.43 8.38
CA GLU A 148 -9.95 -14.81 9.60
C GLU A 148 -9.89 -13.62 10.56
N THR A 149 -10.04 -13.90 11.86
CA THR A 149 -10.23 -12.88 12.88
C THR A 149 -8.95 -12.57 13.65
N VAL A 150 -8.86 -11.33 14.14
CA VAL A 150 -7.91 -10.94 15.19
C VAL A 150 -8.68 -10.74 16.49
N LEU A 151 -8.09 -11.13 17.62
CA LEU A 151 -8.71 -10.98 18.93
C LEU A 151 -8.32 -9.62 19.54
N PHE A 152 -9.30 -8.77 19.81
CA PHE A 152 -9.12 -7.49 20.48
C PHE A 152 -10.09 -7.37 21.67
N GLU A 153 -9.57 -7.29 22.89
CA GLU A 153 -10.36 -7.16 24.13
C GLU A 153 -11.52 -8.17 24.23
N GLY A 154 -11.26 -9.43 23.86
CA GLY A 154 -12.25 -10.51 23.87
C GLY A 154 -13.23 -10.49 22.69
N ARG A 155 -13.09 -9.61 21.73
CA ARG A 155 -13.88 -9.56 20.50
C ARG A 155 -13.08 -10.09 19.32
N GLU A 156 -13.70 -10.92 18.52
CA GLU A 156 -13.15 -11.34 17.22
C GLU A 156 -13.51 -10.31 16.16
N ILE A 157 -12.46 -9.75 15.51
CA ILE A 157 -12.60 -8.77 14.45
C ILE A 157 -12.14 -9.41 13.15
N PRO A 158 -13.03 -9.62 12.15
CA PRO A 158 -12.64 -10.19 10.88
C PRO A 158 -11.77 -9.22 10.09
N VAL A 159 -10.70 -9.73 9.50
CA VAL A 159 -9.80 -8.98 8.63
C VAL A 159 -9.86 -9.58 7.24
N SER A 160 -10.15 -8.74 6.25
CA SER A 160 -10.17 -9.10 4.84
C SER A 160 -9.37 -8.11 4.03
N LEU A 161 -8.82 -8.56 2.91
CA LEU A 161 -8.05 -7.73 1.99
C LEU A 161 -8.64 -7.79 0.59
N TYR A 162 -8.50 -6.69 -0.15
CA TYR A 162 -8.50 -6.70 -1.59
C TYR A 162 -7.09 -7.05 -2.08
N ALA A 163 -6.98 -7.72 -3.22
CA ALA A 163 -5.70 -7.96 -3.86
C ALA A 163 -5.82 -7.82 -5.39
N ALA A 164 -4.91 -7.09 -5.98
CA ALA A 164 -4.81 -6.89 -7.41
C ALA A 164 -3.40 -7.22 -7.90
N VAL A 165 -3.29 -7.83 -9.08
CA VAL A 165 -2.02 -8.11 -9.74
C VAL A 165 -1.82 -7.13 -10.87
N THR A 166 -0.70 -6.43 -10.88
CA THR A 166 -0.33 -5.50 -11.94
C THR A 166 1.13 -5.65 -12.34
N ARG A 167 1.46 -5.14 -13.50
CA ARG A 167 2.85 -5.01 -13.97
C ARG A 167 3.05 -3.59 -14.44
N VAL A 168 4.05 -2.92 -13.89
CA VAL A 168 4.42 -1.59 -14.32
C VAL A 168 5.51 -1.70 -15.36
N GLU A 169 5.23 -1.24 -16.58
CA GLU A 169 6.23 -1.20 -17.62
C GLU A 169 7.24 -0.08 -17.34
N MET A 170 8.50 -0.49 -17.18
CA MET A 170 9.60 0.40 -16.84
C MET A 170 10.11 1.13 -18.08
N GLN A 171 9.46 2.18 -18.51
CA GLN A 171 10.10 3.29 -19.23
C GLN A 171 10.51 4.35 -18.19
N PRO A 172 11.46 5.30 -18.42
CA PRO A 172 12.10 6.02 -17.32
C PRO A 172 11.08 6.51 -16.30
N LEU A 173 10.96 5.74 -15.22
CA LEU A 173 9.88 5.86 -14.24
C LEU A 173 10.05 7.19 -13.52
N LYS A 174 9.10 8.08 -13.74
CA LYS A 174 8.82 9.08 -12.73
C LYS A 174 8.17 8.35 -11.57
N TYR A 175 8.71 8.52 -10.40
CA TYR A 175 8.24 7.94 -9.13
C TYR A 175 6.71 8.03 -8.94
N GLN A 176 6.12 9.14 -9.40
CA GLN A 176 4.69 9.39 -9.40
C GLN A 176 3.90 8.41 -10.26
N ASP A 177 4.41 8.03 -11.42
CA ASP A 177 3.68 7.17 -12.35
C ASP A 177 3.56 5.74 -11.80
N LEU A 178 4.56 5.29 -11.03
CA LEU A 178 4.52 4.01 -10.34
C LEU A 178 3.39 3.98 -9.29
N PHE A 179 3.38 4.95 -8.36
CA PHE A 179 2.36 4.97 -7.30
C PHE A 179 0.95 5.16 -7.84
N VAL A 180 0.77 6.01 -8.85
CA VAL A 180 -0.51 6.15 -9.55
C VAL A 180 -0.97 4.82 -10.12
N SER A 181 -0.08 4.05 -10.74
CA SER A 181 -0.40 2.74 -11.30
C SER A 181 -0.75 1.70 -10.23
N LEU A 182 -0.03 1.72 -9.09
CA LEU A 182 -0.28 0.81 -7.98
C LEU A 182 -1.63 1.10 -7.30
N HIS A 183 -1.93 2.37 -7.03
CA HIS A 183 -3.22 2.78 -6.49
C HIS A 183 -4.37 2.49 -7.46
N ALA A 184 -4.20 2.77 -8.74
CA ALA A 184 -5.22 2.47 -9.75
C ALA A 184 -5.54 0.96 -9.83
N ALA A 185 -4.55 0.09 -9.64
CA ALA A 185 -4.77 -1.35 -9.58
C ALA A 185 -5.65 -1.75 -8.38
N ILE A 186 -5.42 -1.15 -7.22
CA ILE A 186 -6.23 -1.36 -6.00
C ILE A 186 -7.66 -0.87 -6.21
N ASP A 187 -7.82 0.38 -6.67
CA ASP A 187 -9.13 0.99 -6.89
C ASP A 187 -9.97 0.20 -7.91
N GLY A 188 -9.36 -0.22 -9.01
CA GLY A 188 -10.04 -1.05 -10.00
C GLY A 188 -10.48 -2.43 -9.49
N GLN A 189 -9.80 -2.98 -8.48
CA GLN A 189 -10.24 -4.21 -7.83
C GLN A 189 -11.39 -3.96 -6.84
N LYS A 190 -11.35 -2.87 -6.08
CA LYS A 190 -12.45 -2.46 -5.18
C LYS A 190 -13.75 -2.28 -5.96
N GLU A 191 -13.72 -1.56 -7.08
CA GLU A 191 -14.90 -1.35 -7.94
C GLU A 191 -15.51 -2.65 -8.44
N LYS A 192 -14.69 -3.61 -8.87
CA LYS A 192 -15.17 -4.93 -9.32
C LYS A 192 -15.81 -5.71 -8.18
N THR A 193 -15.27 -5.65 -6.98
CA THR A 193 -15.80 -6.34 -5.82
C THR A 193 -17.14 -5.73 -5.40
N TYR A 194 -17.24 -4.39 -5.33
CA TYR A 194 -18.50 -3.71 -5.04
C TYR A 194 -19.57 -4.00 -6.09
N ALA A 195 -19.22 -4.04 -7.38
CA ALA A 195 -20.17 -4.38 -8.43
C ALA A 195 -20.69 -5.82 -8.34
N ALA A 196 -19.90 -6.75 -7.81
CA ALA A 196 -20.27 -8.14 -7.59
C ALA A 196 -21.17 -8.33 -6.34
N GLU A 197 -21.06 -7.44 -5.35
CA GLU A 197 -21.83 -7.49 -4.11
C GLU A 197 -23.21 -6.84 -4.22
N ILE A 198 -23.48 -6.03 -5.27
CA ILE A 198 -24.82 -5.49 -5.52
C ILE A 198 -25.70 -6.58 -6.10
N PRO A 199 -26.70 -7.11 -5.37
CA PRO A 199 -27.64 -8.06 -5.95
C PRO A 199 -28.41 -7.35 -7.08
N VAL A 200 -28.32 -7.89 -8.30
CA VAL A 200 -29.16 -7.47 -9.40
C VAL A 200 -30.60 -7.84 -9.01
N ASN A 201 -31.32 -6.91 -8.40
CA ASN A 201 -32.75 -7.01 -8.23
C ASN A 201 -33.36 -7.06 -9.64
N LYS A 202 -33.61 -8.28 -10.10
CA LYS A 202 -34.45 -8.47 -11.29
C LYS A 202 -35.85 -7.98 -10.94
N MET A 203 -36.25 -6.87 -11.58
CA MET A 203 -37.66 -6.52 -11.72
C MET A 203 -38.37 -7.63 -12.51
#